data_5f3cf24f8fda88b3bb476d08ea14206e
#
_entry.id   5f3cf24f8fda88b3bb476d08ea14206e
#
_cell.length_a   1.000
_cell.length_b   1.000
_cell.length_c   1.000
_cell.angle_alpha   90.00
_cell.angle_beta   90.00
_cell.angle_gamma   90.00
#
_symmetry.space_group_name_H-M   'P 1'
#
loop_
_entity.id
_entity.type
_entity.pdbx_description
1 polymer ?
#
loop_
_entity_poly.entity_id
_entity_poly.type
_entity_poly.pdbx_seq_one_letter_code
_entity_poly.pdbx_strand_id
1 'polypeptide(L)'
;SELLNSLDSSTMTKITINNRKINIKEFKEKILIPLRNDHLDKYRKEYNDMLLEKVSGADGIIQEKYITITAFKKNVEEARNFFSRVTVELSSHFSKLGSQLEELDAIERLKILHDFYRNGHEEQFSFDMDDSMRKGHHFKDAICPQMPKFHDKYFQLGDKYGRVMYLSEYARYVKDSFISELCSLNKNLMYSMDIITVPTDEAVKEVERKWLGVETNITNWQRRQNANNNFSAVIPYDMELQRKESKEFLDDLTVRDQRMMLGCMTIVHLADSLEELDNDTEALMAVARKYMCELDILFFASRQLD
;
A
#
# COMPACT_ATOMS: atom_id res chain seq x y z
N SER A 1 12.32 8.69 2.19
CA SER A 1 13.46 8.23 1.34
C SER A 1 14.59 7.64 2.17
N GLU A 2 15.08 8.31 3.24
CA GLU A 2 16.20 7.82 4.07
C GLU A 2 15.98 6.40 4.59
N LEU A 3 14.78 6.11 5.11
CA LEU A 3 14.42 4.78 5.60
C LEU A 3 14.56 3.69 4.54
N LEU A 4 14.01 3.92 3.34
CA LEU A 4 14.06 2.94 2.25
C LEU A 4 15.49 2.79 1.71
N ASN A 5 16.29 3.86 1.72
CA ASN A 5 17.69 3.82 1.32
C ASN A 5 18.58 3.05 2.32
N SER A 6 18.17 2.94 3.61
CA SER A 6 18.92 2.16 4.61
C SER A 6 18.68 0.65 4.51
N LEU A 7 17.61 0.22 3.83
CA LEU A 7 17.26 -1.19 3.70
C LEU A 7 18.09 -1.88 2.62
N ASP A 8 18.46 -3.11 2.88
CA ASP A 8 19.28 -3.94 1.99
C ASP A 8 18.51 -4.35 0.72
N SER A 9 19.21 -4.53 -0.40
CA SER A 9 18.60 -4.98 -1.68
C SER A 9 17.95 -6.36 -1.61
N SER A 10 18.24 -7.14 -0.56
CA SER A 10 17.58 -8.43 -0.30
C SER A 10 16.26 -8.32 0.47
N THR A 11 15.80 -7.10 0.75
CA THR A 11 14.57 -6.85 1.50
C THR A 11 13.43 -6.38 0.60
N MET A 12 12.24 -6.83 0.93
CA MET A 12 11.00 -6.32 0.37
C MET A 12 10.26 -5.54 1.47
N THR A 13 9.87 -4.32 1.15
CA THR A 13 9.09 -3.46 2.05
C THR A 13 7.69 -3.30 1.50
N LYS A 14 6.70 -3.53 2.33
CA LYS A 14 5.29 -3.23 2.01
C LYS A 14 4.77 -2.16 2.96
N ILE A 15 4.27 -1.08 2.39
CA ILE A 15 3.55 -0.03 3.12
C ILE A 15 2.06 -0.26 2.87
N THR A 16 1.29 -0.42 3.93
CA THR A 16 -0.15 -0.65 3.85
C THR A 16 -0.90 0.44 4.62
N ILE A 17 -1.92 1.00 3.99
CA ILE A 17 -2.89 1.89 4.64
C ILE A 17 -4.23 1.18 4.54
N ASN A 18 -4.79 0.84 5.69
CA ASN A 18 -6.04 0.10 5.81
C ASN A 18 -7.12 1.02 6.37
N ASN A 19 -8.09 1.35 5.53
CA ASN A 19 -9.30 2.04 5.94
C ASN A 19 -10.37 0.99 6.21
N ARG A 20 -10.81 0.87 7.45
CA ARG A 20 -11.88 -0.06 7.83
C ARG A 20 -13.00 0.63 8.58
N LYS A 21 -14.20 0.13 8.43
CA LYS A 21 -15.34 0.58 9.23
C LYS A 21 -15.07 0.30 10.71
N ILE A 22 -15.43 1.24 11.57
CA ILE A 22 -15.30 1.08 13.03
C ILE A 22 -16.21 -0.05 13.48
N ASN A 23 -15.67 -1.00 14.23
CA ASN A 23 -16.48 -1.96 14.96
C ASN A 23 -17.21 -1.25 16.10
N ILE A 24 -18.53 -1.06 15.97
CA ILE A 24 -19.35 -0.31 16.91
C ILE A 24 -19.32 -0.93 18.32
N LYS A 25 -19.18 -2.25 18.44
CA LYS A 25 -19.13 -2.91 19.72
C LYS A 25 -17.81 -2.66 20.44
N GLU A 26 -16.70 -2.85 19.75
CA GLU A 26 -15.36 -2.53 20.28
C GLU A 26 -15.25 -1.05 20.65
N PHE A 27 -15.84 -0.16 19.83
CA PHE A 27 -15.93 1.27 20.13
C PHE A 27 -16.71 1.55 21.41
N LYS A 28 -17.88 0.89 21.58
CA LYS A 28 -18.69 1.02 22.80
C LYS A 28 -17.94 0.58 24.05
N GLU A 29 -17.21 -0.53 23.96
CA GLU A 29 -16.48 -1.10 25.09
C GLU A 29 -15.25 -0.29 25.48
N LYS A 30 -14.52 0.27 24.50
CA LYS A 30 -13.24 0.94 24.75
C LYS A 30 -13.32 2.46 24.88
N ILE A 31 -14.28 3.09 24.21
CA ILE A 31 -14.31 4.57 24.05
C ILE A 31 -15.45 5.21 24.83
N LEU A 32 -16.61 4.57 24.91
CA LEU A 32 -17.75 5.17 25.62
C LEU A 32 -17.48 5.25 27.12
N ILE A 33 -17.91 6.37 27.71
CA ILE A 33 -17.78 6.60 29.14
C ILE A 33 -18.80 5.72 29.88
N PRO A 34 -18.37 4.83 30.79
CA PRO A 34 -19.29 3.97 31.55
C PRO A 34 -20.18 4.79 32.47
N LEU A 35 -21.44 4.42 32.54
CA LEU A 35 -22.40 5.03 33.48
C LEU A 35 -22.07 4.57 34.92
N ARG A 36 -22.15 5.51 35.88
CA ARG A 36 -21.79 5.28 37.27
C ARG A 36 -22.97 5.39 38.26
N ASN A 37 -24.21 5.58 37.73
CA ASN A 37 -25.43 5.79 38.49
C ASN A 37 -25.38 7.04 39.39
N ASP A 38 -24.79 8.14 38.88
CA ASP A 38 -24.69 9.43 39.56
C ASP A 38 -25.36 10.56 38.73
N HIS A 39 -25.42 11.76 39.32
CA HIS A 39 -26.05 12.94 38.69
C HIS A 39 -25.36 13.39 37.40
N LEU A 40 -24.17 12.90 37.08
CA LEU A 40 -23.43 13.22 35.84
C LEU A 40 -23.78 12.27 34.70
N ASP A 41 -24.55 11.22 34.93
CA ASP A 41 -24.89 10.25 33.88
C ASP A 41 -25.68 10.85 32.72
N LYS A 42 -26.44 11.92 32.99
CA LYS A 42 -27.11 12.66 31.90
C LYS A 42 -26.09 13.18 30.88
N TYR A 43 -25.00 13.77 31.34
CA TYR A 43 -23.95 14.33 30.49
C TYR A 43 -23.12 13.23 29.83
N ARG A 44 -22.86 12.11 30.52
CA ARG A 44 -22.17 10.95 29.93
C ARG A 44 -22.99 10.35 28.80
N LYS A 45 -24.32 10.23 28.97
CA LYS A 45 -25.20 9.74 27.89
C LYS A 45 -25.18 10.66 26.69
N GLU A 46 -25.38 11.95 26.88
CA GLU A 46 -25.38 12.95 25.82
C GLU A 46 -24.04 12.92 25.05
N TYR A 47 -22.91 12.84 25.75
CA TYR A 47 -21.59 12.71 25.14
C TYR A 47 -21.43 11.40 24.37
N ASN A 48 -21.86 10.29 24.95
CA ASN A 48 -21.80 8.98 24.31
C ASN A 48 -22.70 8.91 23.06
N ASP A 49 -23.90 9.51 23.12
CA ASP A 49 -24.82 9.58 21.98
C ASP A 49 -24.22 10.40 20.84
N MET A 50 -23.61 11.54 21.14
CA MET A 50 -22.86 12.33 20.15
C MET A 50 -21.72 11.55 19.50
N LEU A 51 -20.97 10.77 20.28
CA LEU A 51 -19.89 9.93 19.73
C LEU A 51 -20.43 8.81 18.84
N LEU A 52 -21.52 8.16 19.27
CA LEU A 52 -22.18 7.10 18.49
C LEU A 52 -22.76 7.63 17.17
N GLU A 53 -23.34 8.82 17.19
CA GLU A 53 -23.86 9.47 15.98
C GLU A 53 -22.73 9.73 14.97
N LYS A 54 -21.58 10.24 15.43
CA LYS A 54 -20.41 10.45 14.59
C LYS A 54 -19.87 9.14 13.98
N VAL A 55 -19.81 8.08 14.77
CA VAL A 55 -19.28 6.78 14.31
C VAL A 55 -20.26 6.05 13.40
N SER A 56 -21.56 6.22 13.61
CA SER A 56 -22.62 5.61 12.77
C SER A 56 -22.83 6.36 11.45
N GLY A 57 -22.31 7.59 11.35
CA GLY A 57 -22.35 8.40 10.14
C GLY A 57 -21.29 8.01 9.12
N ALA A 58 -21.16 8.82 8.06
CA ALA A 58 -20.21 8.64 6.98
C ALA A 58 -18.72 8.64 7.46
N ASP A 59 -18.44 9.18 8.65
CA ASP A 59 -17.08 9.34 9.19
C ASP A 59 -16.59 8.13 10.02
N GLY A 60 -17.34 7.02 10.03
CA GLY A 60 -17.02 5.82 10.80
C GLY A 60 -15.88 4.96 10.21
N ILE A 61 -14.84 5.58 9.66
CA ILE A 61 -13.64 4.89 9.13
C ILE A 61 -12.45 5.14 10.03
N ILE A 62 -11.77 4.06 10.42
CA ILE A 62 -10.44 4.11 11.04
C ILE A 62 -9.39 3.86 9.96
N GLN A 63 -8.34 4.68 9.98
CA GLN A 63 -7.18 4.50 9.13
C GLN A 63 -6.03 3.93 9.95
N GLU A 64 -5.59 2.73 9.60
CA GLU A 64 -4.46 2.04 10.20
C GLU A 64 -3.31 1.99 9.18
N LYS A 65 -2.07 2.17 9.65
CA LYS A 65 -0.89 2.22 8.79
C LYS A 65 0.10 1.16 9.24
N TYR A 66 0.53 0.31 8.30
CA TYR A 66 1.44 -0.78 8.57
C TYR A 66 2.65 -0.72 7.66
N ILE A 67 3.81 -1.11 8.20
CA ILE A 67 5.03 -1.36 7.45
C ILE A 67 5.40 -2.82 7.67
N THR A 68 5.48 -3.58 6.59
CA THR A 68 5.92 -4.97 6.63
C THR A 68 7.27 -5.08 5.93
N ILE A 69 8.26 -5.61 6.62
CA ILE A 69 9.59 -5.88 6.04
C ILE A 69 9.77 -7.37 5.94
N THR A 70 10.10 -7.84 4.76
CA THR A 70 10.36 -9.25 4.47
C THR A 70 11.82 -9.40 4.01
N ALA A 71 12.54 -10.33 4.61
CA ALA A 71 13.91 -10.65 4.24
C ALA A 71 14.15 -12.14 4.25
N PHE A 72 15.02 -12.62 3.35
CA PHE A 72 15.49 -14.00 3.33
C PHE A 72 16.80 -14.10 4.09
N LYS A 73 16.86 -14.95 5.12
CA LYS A 73 18.04 -15.17 5.94
C LYS A 73 18.34 -16.67 6.05
N LYS A 74 19.60 -17.03 6.24
CA LYS A 74 20.04 -18.44 6.24
C LYS A 74 19.55 -19.23 7.46
N ASN A 75 19.39 -18.56 8.59
CA ASN A 75 18.97 -19.16 9.85
C ASN A 75 18.22 -18.15 10.73
N VAL A 76 17.60 -18.66 11.81
CA VAL A 76 16.78 -17.86 12.74
C VAL A 76 17.61 -16.81 13.50
N GLU A 77 18.86 -17.12 13.84
CA GLU A 77 19.73 -16.19 14.57
C GLU A 77 20.10 -14.98 13.72
N GLU A 78 20.48 -15.22 12.48
CA GLU A 78 20.73 -14.15 11.50
C GLU A 78 19.48 -13.29 11.25
N ALA A 79 18.30 -13.92 11.17
CA ALA A 79 17.04 -13.23 11.05
C ALA A 79 16.73 -12.34 12.27
N ARG A 80 16.91 -12.86 13.49
CA ARG A 80 16.74 -12.08 14.72
C ARG A 80 17.62 -10.85 14.77
N ASN A 81 18.91 -11.03 14.50
CA ASN A 81 19.88 -9.91 14.50
C ASN A 81 19.52 -8.85 13.46
N PHE A 82 19.08 -9.29 12.28
CA PHE A 82 18.64 -8.41 11.21
C PHE A 82 17.39 -7.61 11.64
N PHE A 83 16.33 -8.28 12.07
CA PHE A 83 15.09 -7.60 12.44
C PHE A 83 15.23 -6.71 13.68
N SER A 84 16.03 -7.11 14.68
CA SER A 84 16.30 -6.25 15.84
C SER A 84 16.97 -4.93 15.42
N ARG A 85 17.93 -4.98 14.48
CA ARG A 85 18.54 -3.76 13.94
C ARG A 85 17.52 -2.90 13.19
N VAL A 86 16.76 -3.51 12.30
CA VAL A 86 15.74 -2.81 11.50
C VAL A 86 14.69 -2.15 12.40
N THR A 87 14.23 -2.83 13.45
CA THR A 87 13.27 -2.25 14.41
C THR A 87 13.83 -1.01 15.10
N VAL A 88 15.10 -1.06 15.54
CA VAL A 88 15.75 0.10 16.19
C VAL A 88 15.90 1.28 15.22
N GLU A 89 16.33 1.01 13.97
CA GLU A 89 16.47 2.03 12.94
C GLU A 89 15.12 2.68 12.61
N LEU A 90 14.08 1.86 12.38
CA LEU A 90 12.72 2.32 12.13
C LEU A 90 12.20 3.18 13.28
N SER A 91 12.29 2.69 14.52
CA SER A 91 11.84 3.42 15.72
C SER A 91 12.53 4.77 15.85
N SER A 92 13.85 4.83 15.56
CA SER A 92 14.60 6.08 15.56
C SER A 92 14.10 7.07 14.50
N HIS A 93 13.85 6.60 13.26
CA HIS A 93 13.34 7.45 12.19
C HIS A 93 11.93 7.99 12.49
N PHE A 94 11.03 7.15 12.99
CA PHE A 94 9.67 7.57 13.33
C PHE A 94 9.64 8.50 14.53
N SER A 95 10.49 8.28 15.54
CA SER A 95 10.62 9.18 16.69
C SER A 95 11.07 10.58 16.27
N LYS A 96 12.01 10.70 15.30
CA LYS A 96 12.43 12.00 14.73
C LYS A 96 11.27 12.73 14.02
N LEU A 97 10.29 12.00 13.50
CA LEU A 97 9.09 12.54 12.86
C LEU A 97 7.97 12.85 13.87
N GLY A 98 8.20 12.63 15.18
CA GLY A 98 7.17 12.79 16.21
C GLY A 98 6.09 11.71 16.18
N SER A 99 6.38 10.57 15.54
CA SER A 99 5.47 9.42 15.44
C SER A 99 5.99 8.25 16.26
N GLN A 100 5.08 7.35 16.65
CA GLN A 100 5.43 6.12 17.35
C GLN A 100 5.30 4.94 16.40
N LEU A 101 6.16 3.95 16.58
CA LEU A 101 6.14 2.66 15.89
C LEU A 101 5.94 1.57 16.93
N GLU A 102 4.97 0.70 16.70
CA GLU A 102 4.70 -0.47 17.51
C GLU A 102 4.98 -1.73 16.68
N GLU A 103 5.71 -2.68 17.25
CA GLU A 103 5.99 -3.95 16.62
C GLU A 103 4.83 -4.92 16.89
N LEU A 104 4.22 -5.43 15.83
CA LEU A 104 3.10 -6.35 15.92
C LEU A 104 3.59 -7.78 16.07
N ASP A 105 2.98 -8.53 16.98
CA ASP A 105 3.21 -9.95 17.09
C ASP A 105 2.44 -10.77 16.03
N ALA A 106 2.63 -12.09 16.03
CA ALA A 106 2.00 -12.97 15.07
C ALA A 106 0.46 -13.02 15.22
N ILE A 107 -0.04 -12.90 16.45
CA ILE A 107 -1.48 -12.96 16.75
C ILE A 107 -2.16 -11.67 16.28
N GLU A 108 -1.56 -10.54 16.57
CA GLU A 108 -2.03 -9.23 16.11
C GLU A 108 -2.07 -9.15 14.58
N ARG A 109 -1.03 -9.67 13.92
CA ARG A 109 -1.00 -9.75 12.45
C ARG A 109 -2.10 -10.65 11.90
N LEU A 110 -2.35 -11.80 12.53
CA LEU A 110 -3.45 -12.70 12.15
C LEU A 110 -4.81 -12.03 12.36
N LYS A 111 -4.98 -11.24 13.43
CA LYS A 111 -6.20 -10.46 13.65
C LYS A 111 -6.46 -9.46 12.54
N ILE A 112 -5.45 -8.70 12.11
CA ILE A 112 -5.59 -7.75 11.00
C ILE A 112 -6.03 -8.45 9.72
N LEU A 113 -5.43 -9.61 9.40
CA LEU A 113 -5.81 -10.40 8.24
C LEU A 113 -7.22 -10.99 8.37
N HIS A 114 -7.59 -11.47 9.56
CA HIS A 114 -8.93 -11.95 9.84
C HIS A 114 -9.97 -10.85 9.61
N ASP A 115 -9.76 -9.67 10.18
CA ASP A 115 -10.67 -8.53 10.09
C ASP A 115 -10.87 -8.07 8.63
N PHE A 116 -9.84 -8.20 7.80
CA PHE A 116 -9.95 -7.94 6.37
C PHE A 116 -10.73 -9.03 5.62
N TYR A 117 -10.36 -10.31 5.79
CA TYR A 117 -10.96 -11.41 5.05
C TYR A 117 -12.35 -11.81 5.56
N ARG A 118 -12.66 -11.52 6.80
CA ARG A 118 -13.96 -11.76 7.45
C ARG A 118 -14.61 -10.45 7.88
N ASN A 119 -14.57 -9.45 7.04
CA ASN A 119 -15.14 -8.13 7.30
C ASN A 119 -16.59 -8.21 7.75
N GLY A 120 -16.91 -7.58 8.89
CA GLY A 120 -18.21 -7.69 9.57
C GLY A 120 -18.32 -8.84 10.58
N HIS A 121 -17.25 -9.63 10.76
CA HIS A 121 -17.17 -10.75 11.70
C HIS A 121 -15.93 -10.65 12.60
N GLU A 122 -15.43 -9.45 12.84
CA GLU A 122 -14.20 -9.17 13.60
C GLU A 122 -14.22 -9.77 15.01
N GLU A 123 -15.41 -9.87 15.61
CA GLU A 123 -15.61 -10.44 16.96
C GLU A 123 -15.37 -11.95 17.03
N GLN A 124 -15.37 -12.63 15.88
CA GLN A 124 -15.20 -14.09 15.81
C GLN A 124 -13.72 -14.50 15.79
N PHE A 125 -12.79 -13.53 15.85
CA PHE A 125 -11.38 -13.87 15.88
C PHE A 125 -11.05 -14.63 17.15
N SER A 126 -10.56 -15.85 16.97
CA SER A 126 -10.04 -16.70 18.02
C SER A 126 -8.88 -17.50 17.46
N PHE A 127 -7.70 -17.28 17.99
CA PHE A 127 -6.51 -18.04 17.62
C PHE A 127 -5.68 -18.30 18.88
N ASP A 128 -5.43 -19.58 19.12
CA ASP A 128 -4.53 -20.07 20.17
C ASP A 128 -3.48 -20.96 19.51
N MET A 129 -2.21 -20.62 19.70
CA MET A 129 -1.09 -21.32 19.06
C MET A 129 -0.97 -22.76 19.55
N ASP A 130 -1.10 -22.98 20.87
CA ASP A 130 -0.91 -24.30 21.49
C ASP A 130 -2.06 -25.23 21.14
N ASP A 131 -3.29 -24.71 21.13
CA ASP A 131 -4.48 -25.45 20.72
C ASP A 131 -4.45 -25.81 19.22
N SER A 132 -4.01 -24.88 18.38
CA SER A 132 -3.84 -25.10 16.94
C SER A 132 -2.78 -26.16 16.64
N MET A 133 -1.63 -26.10 17.32
CA MET A 133 -0.59 -27.14 17.18
C MET A 133 -1.07 -28.51 17.64
N ARG A 134 -1.78 -28.58 18.78
CA ARG A 134 -2.31 -29.83 19.34
C ARG A 134 -3.37 -30.47 18.44
N LYS A 135 -4.22 -29.65 17.81
CA LYS A 135 -5.31 -30.10 16.92
C LYS A 135 -4.86 -30.28 15.47
N GLY A 136 -3.63 -29.91 15.11
CA GLY A 136 -3.13 -29.96 13.76
C GLY A 136 -3.78 -28.92 12.82
N HIS A 137 -4.34 -27.85 13.37
CA HIS A 137 -4.91 -26.75 12.60
C HIS A 137 -3.81 -25.82 12.09
N HIS A 138 -4.04 -25.25 10.91
CA HIS A 138 -3.15 -24.27 10.35
C HIS A 138 -3.62 -22.85 10.70
N PHE A 139 -2.70 -21.90 10.92
CA PHE A 139 -3.05 -20.49 11.20
C PHE A 139 -3.97 -19.88 10.13
N LYS A 140 -3.92 -20.39 8.88
CA LYS A 140 -4.81 -19.96 7.79
C LYS A 140 -6.29 -20.24 8.09
N ASP A 141 -6.59 -21.24 8.91
CA ASP A 141 -7.97 -21.57 9.28
C ASP A 141 -8.64 -20.45 10.08
N ALA A 142 -7.84 -19.67 10.82
CA ALA A 142 -8.32 -18.51 11.57
C ALA A 142 -8.64 -17.31 10.67
N ILE A 143 -8.02 -17.19 9.50
CA ILE A 143 -8.15 -16.02 8.60
C ILE A 143 -8.88 -16.30 7.30
N CYS A 144 -9.05 -17.58 6.93
CA CYS A 144 -9.66 -17.96 5.65
C CYS A 144 -11.12 -17.47 5.58
N PRO A 145 -11.52 -16.78 4.50
CA PRO A 145 -12.89 -16.31 4.35
C PRO A 145 -13.85 -17.48 4.16
N GLN A 146 -15.10 -17.27 4.58
CA GLN A 146 -16.16 -18.25 4.33
C GLN A 146 -16.65 -18.13 2.89
N MET A 147 -16.67 -19.25 2.16
CA MET A 147 -17.19 -19.35 0.79
C MET A 147 -16.74 -18.21 -0.16
N PRO A 148 -15.44 -18.04 -0.41
CA PRO A 148 -14.99 -17.06 -1.36
C PRO A 148 -15.47 -17.42 -2.77
N LYS A 149 -15.96 -16.43 -3.53
CA LYS A 149 -16.32 -16.55 -4.93
C LYS A 149 -15.50 -15.58 -5.75
N PHE A 150 -14.92 -16.05 -6.84
CA PHE A 150 -14.12 -15.23 -7.74
C PHE A 150 -14.82 -15.07 -9.08
N HIS A 151 -14.90 -13.84 -9.56
CA HIS A 151 -15.44 -13.42 -10.85
C HIS A 151 -14.36 -12.68 -11.62
N ASP A 152 -14.57 -12.41 -12.88
CA ASP A 152 -13.55 -11.78 -13.73
C ASP A 152 -13.06 -10.41 -13.20
N LYS A 153 -13.98 -9.58 -12.68
CA LYS A 153 -13.70 -8.19 -12.26
C LYS A 153 -13.88 -7.93 -10.78
N TYR A 154 -14.36 -8.90 -10.02
CA TYR A 154 -14.59 -8.77 -8.59
C TYR A 154 -14.56 -10.13 -7.89
N PHE A 155 -14.43 -10.11 -6.59
CA PHE A 155 -14.60 -11.28 -5.75
C PHE A 155 -15.67 -11.03 -4.69
N GLN A 156 -16.18 -12.10 -4.09
CA GLN A 156 -17.12 -12.04 -2.99
C GLN A 156 -16.57 -12.81 -1.79
N LEU A 157 -16.58 -12.16 -0.62
CA LEU A 157 -16.21 -12.74 0.68
C LEU A 157 -17.41 -12.64 1.61
N GLY A 158 -18.12 -13.76 1.81
CA GLY A 158 -19.40 -13.73 2.53
C GLY A 158 -20.39 -12.80 1.83
N ASP A 159 -20.84 -11.77 2.54
CA ASP A 159 -21.80 -10.78 2.05
C ASP A 159 -21.14 -9.55 1.40
N LYS A 160 -19.81 -9.48 1.37
CA LYS A 160 -19.07 -8.34 0.82
C LYS A 160 -18.58 -8.61 -0.59
N TYR A 161 -18.65 -7.59 -1.42
CA TYR A 161 -18.07 -7.55 -2.75
C TYR A 161 -16.74 -6.81 -2.70
N GLY A 162 -15.73 -7.33 -3.38
CA GLY A 162 -14.40 -6.71 -3.40
C GLY A 162 -13.81 -6.63 -4.79
N ARG A 163 -12.95 -5.65 -5.00
CA ARG A 163 -12.24 -5.44 -6.27
C ARG A 163 -10.79 -5.10 -5.98
N VAL A 164 -9.92 -5.67 -6.79
CA VAL A 164 -8.49 -5.34 -6.79
C VAL A 164 -8.19 -4.42 -7.95
N MET A 165 -7.52 -3.33 -7.66
CA MET A 165 -7.05 -2.36 -8.64
C MET A 165 -5.53 -2.19 -8.48
N TYR A 166 -4.87 -1.81 -9.55
CA TYR A 166 -3.44 -1.48 -9.54
C TYR A 166 -3.17 -0.23 -10.36
N LEU A 167 -2.09 0.46 -10.02
CA LEU A 167 -1.66 1.63 -10.78
C LEU A 167 -0.93 1.15 -12.03
N SER A 168 -1.58 1.30 -13.19
CA SER A 168 -1.06 0.87 -14.50
C SER A 168 -0.19 1.94 -15.15
N GLU A 169 -0.58 3.21 -15.04
CA GLU A 169 0.19 4.34 -15.55
C GLU A 169 0.51 5.34 -14.45
N TYR A 170 1.77 5.72 -14.38
CA TYR A 170 2.31 6.66 -13.41
C TYR A 170 2.57 8.01 -14.08
N ALA A 171 2.16 9.11 -13.42
CA ALA A 171 2.66 10.43 -13.79
C ALA A 171 4.20 10.46 -13.66
N ARG A 172 4.87 11.34 -14.45
CA ARG A 172 6.33 11.53 -14.32
C ARG A 172 6.78 11.85 -12.90
N TYR A 173 5.95 12.60 -12.20
CA TYR A 173 6.11 12.92 -10.79
C TYR A 173 4.79 12.70 -10.06
N VAL A 174 4.77 11.71 -9.17
CA VAL A 174 3.61 11.42 -8.32
C VAL A 174 3.72 12.31 -7.07
N LYS A 175 2.72 13.16 -6.86
CA LYS A 175 2.67 14.05 -5.69
C LYS A 175 2.28 13.27 -4.44
N ASP A 176 2.86 13.61 -3.29
CA ASP A 176 2.54 12.98 -2.01
C ASP A 176 1.05 13.09 -1.65
N SER A 177 0.39 14.18 -2.08
CA SER A 177 -1.04 14.39 -1.91
C SER A 177 -1.92 13.35 -2.63
N PHE A 178 -1.42 12.66 -3.64
CA PHE A 178 -2.17 11.62 -4.37
C PHE A 178 -2.59 10.47 -3.44
N ILE A 179 -1.63 9.89 -2.73
CA ILE A 179 -1.90 8.79 -1.79
C ILE A 179 -2.77 9.27 -0.62
N SER A 180 -2.50 10.48 -0.12
CA SER A 180 -3.30 11.08 0.94
C SER A 180 -4.76 11.26 0.52
N GLU A 181 -5.03 11.74 -0.69
CA GLU A 181 -6.39 11.93 -1.21
C GLU A 181 -7.08 10.59 -1.48
N LEU A 182 -6.39 9.60 -2.07
CA LEU A 182 -6.95 8.25 -2.24
C LEU A 182 -7.36 7.62 -0.91
N CYS A 183 -6.49 7.71 0.10
CA CYS A 183 -6.74 7.11 1.40
C CYS A 183 -7.66 7.95 2.29
N SER A 184 -7.96 9.20 1.93
CA SER A 184 -8.93 10.05 2.64
C SER A 184 -10.38 9.82 2.19
N LEU A 185 -10.58 9.07 1.10
CA LEU A 185 -11.92 8.64 0.71
C LEU A 185 -12.53 7.81 1.84
N ASN A 186 -13.76 8.17 2.22
CA ASN A 186 -14.49 7.47 3.29
C ASN A 186 -15.05 6.14 2.79
N LYS A 187 -14.13 5.23 2.39
CA LYS A 187 -14.40 3.93 1.79
C LYS A 187 -13.61 2.84 2.52
N ASN A 188 -14.18 1.65 2.57
CA ASN A 188 -13.49 0.48 3.09
C ASN A 188 -12.46 0.01 2.03
N LEU A 189 -11.22 0.40 2.21
CA LEU A 189 -10.15 0.11 1.26
C LEU A 189 -8.84 -0.23 1.96
N MET A 190 -8.06 -1.08 1.33
CA MET A 190 -6.67 -1.35 1.69
C MET A 190 -5.78 -0.92 0.52
N TYR A 191 -5.02 0.14 0.74
CA TYR A 191 -3.94 0.54 -0.13
C TYR A 191 -2.67 -0.22 0.25
N SER A 192 -1.94 -0.73 -0.72
CA SER A 192 -0.64 -1.36 -0.52
C SER A 192 0.36 -0.87 -1.55
N MET A 193 1.57 -0.58 -1.09
CA MET A 193 2.71 -0.29 -1.93
C MET A 193 3.83 -1.27 -1.61
N ASP A 194 4.11 -2.17 -2.54
CA ASP A 194 5.22 -3.11 -2.47
C ASP A 194 6.46 -2.46 -3.09
N ILE A 195 7.57 -2.46 -2.36
CA ILE A 195 8.81 -1.79 -2.73
C ILE A 195 9.96 -2.78 -2.64
N ILE A 196 10.70 -2.91 -3.75
CA ILE A 196 11.90 -3.76 -3.84
C ILE A 196 13.07 -2.86 -4.22
N THR A 197 14.14 -2.88 -3.43
CA THR A 197 15.37 -2.14 -3.73
C THR A 197 16.18 -2.92 -4.76
N VAL A 198 16.53 -2.26 -5.87
CA VAL A 198 17.39 -2.83 -6.92
C VAL A 198 18.86 -2.71 -6.48
N PRO A 199 19.70 -3.76 -6.65
CA PRO A 199 21.13 -3.65 -6.42
C PRO A 199 21.74 -2.50 -7.22
N THR A 200 22.61 -1.71 -6.60
CA THR A 200 23.13 -0.47 -7.18
C THR A 200 23.84 -0.70 -8.52
N ASP A 201 24.59 -1.80 -8.63
CA ASP A 201 25.30 -2.16 -9.86
C ASP A 201 24.36 -2.53 -11.02
N GLU A 202 23.23 -3.15 -10.73
CA GLU A 202 22.18 -3.43 -11.71
C GLU A 202 21.42 -2.16 -12.09
N ALA A 203 21.11 -1.32 -11.10
CA ALA A 203 20.43 -0.05 -11.31
C ALA A 203 21.26 0.87 -12.23
N VAL A 204 22.56 1.03 -11.96
CA VAL A 204 23.46 1.84 -12.77
C VAL A 204 23.50 1.31 -14.20
N LYS A 205 23.69 0.02 -14.41
CA LYS A 205 23.69 -0.59 -15.75
C LYS A 205 22.41 -0.35 -16.53
N GLU A 206 21.25 -0.42 -15.83
CA GLU A 206 19.95 -0.20 -16.48
C GLU A 206 19.76 1.25 -16.90
N VAL A 207 20.16 2.21 -16.05
CA VAL A 207 20.07 3.64 -16.34
C VAL A 207 21.06 4.04 -17.41
N GLU A 208 22.30 3.51 -17.40
CA GLU A 208 23.29 3.71 -18.47
C GLU A 208 22.77 3.19 -19.83
N ARG A 209 22.12 2.02 -19.84
CA ARG A 209 21.52 1.48 -21.07
C ARG A 209 20.43 2.41 -21.61
N LYS A 210 19.55 2.93 -20.74
CA LYS A 210 18.53 3.91 -21.12
C LYS A 210 19.15 5.19 -21.66
N TRP A 211 20.14 5.73 -20.98
CA TRP A 211 20.85 6.94 -21.40
C TRP A 211 21.53 6.77 -22.76
N LEU A 212 22.24 5.65 -23.00
CA LEU A 212 22.83 5.32 -24.30
C LEU A 212 21.76 5.18 -25.39
N GLY A 213 20.60 4.63 -25.08
CA GLY A 213 19.46 4.56 -26.00
C GLY A 213 18.97 5.95 -26.43
N VAL A 214 18.84 6.87 -25.47
CA VAL A 214 18.45 8.26 -25.73
C VAL A 214 19.51 8.99 -26.60
N GLU A 215 20.80 8.87 -26.25
CA GLU A 215 21.90 9.45 -27.04
C GLU A 215 21.93 8.90 -28.48
N THR A 216 21.69 7.61 -28.65
CA THR A 216 21.58 6.95 -29.94
C THR A 216 20.42 7.53 -30.77
N ASN A 217 19.25 7.70 -30.13
CA ASN A 217 18.09 8.29 -30.80
C ASN A 217 18.34 9.74 -31.24
N ILE A 218 18.94 10.54 -30.38
CA ILE A 218 19.34 11.92 -30.70
C ILE A 218 20.33 11.94 -31.88
N THR A 219 21.35 11.10 -31.85
CA THR A 219 22.34 11.00 -32.93
C THR A 219 21.71 10.59 -34.26
N ASN A 220 20.80 9.60 -34.23
CA ASN A 220 20.06 9.15 -35.40
C ASN A 220 19.13 10.25 -35.95
N TRP A 221 18.48 10.98 -35.06
CA TRP A 221 17.66 12.13 -35.45
C TRP A 221 18.52 13.22 -36.15
N GLN A 222 19.64 13.59 -35.54
CA GLN A 222 20.58 14.57 -36.13
C GLN A 222 21.09 14.13 -37.50
N ARG A 223 21.46 12.85 -37.65
CA ARG A 223 21.89 12.30 -38.95
C ARG A 223 20.79 12.44 -40.01
N ARG A 224 19.52 12.17 -39.65
CA ARG A 224 18.39 12.36 -40.58
C ARG A 224 18.18 13.82 -40.96
N GLN A 225 18.31 14.75 -40.01
CA GLN A 225 18.20 16.17 -40.30
C GLN A 225 19.32 16.65 -41.25
N ASN A 226 20.55 16.21 -40.99
CA ASN A 226 21.69 16.53 -41.85
C ASN A 226 21.53 15.97 -43.27
N ALA A 227 21.03 14.74 -43.40
CA ALA A 227 20.71 14.13 -44.69
C ALA A 227 19.64 14.92 -45.47
N ASN A 228 18.75 15.60 -44.78
CA ASN A 228 17.73 16.49 -45.36
C ASN A 228 18.21 17.95 -45.53
N ASN A 229 19.51 18.20 -45.40
CA ASN A 229 20.13 19.56 -45.46
C ASN A 229 19.61 20.55 -44.41
N ASN A 230 19.05 20.05 -43.29
CA ASN A 230 18.56 20.87 -42.20
C ASN A 230 19.58 20.92 -41.05
N PHE A 231 20.71 21.59 -41.27
CA PHE A 231 21.82 21.63 -40.31
C PHE A 231 21.56 22.49 -39.07
N SER A 232 20.53 23.31 -39.07
CA SER A 232 20.14 24.18 -37.96
C SER A 232 18.97 23.61 -37.14
N ALA A 233 18.61 22.34 -37.36
CA ALA A 233 17.51 21.72 -36.64
C ALA A 233 17.82 21.60 -35.14
N VAL A 234 16.97 22.15 -34.33
CA VAL A 234 17.04 22.06 -32.86
C VAL A 234 16.50 20.69 -32.42
N ILE A 235 17.21 20.03 -31.49
CA ILE A 235 16.77 18.75 -30.94
C ILE A 235 15.36 18.93 -30.35
N PRO A 236 14.41 18.00 -30.64
CA PRO A 236 13.08 18.04 -30.08
C PRO A 236 13.11 18.07 -28.53
N TYR A 237 12.28 18.91 -27.95
CA TYR A 237 12.21 19.13 -26.52
C TYR A 237 12.10 17.83 -25.73
N ASP A 238 11.28 16.87 -26.19
CA ASP A 238 11.09 15.58 -25.52
C ASP A 238 12.38 14.75 -25.46
N MET A 239 13.20 14.76 -26.49
CA MET A 239 14.50 14.07 -26.51
C MET A 239 15.50 14.73 -25.57
N GLU A 240 15.53 16.07 -25.55
CA GLU A 240 16.39 16.85 -24.66
C GLU A 240 15.98 16.60 -23.18
N LEU A 241 14.69 16.56 -22.91
CA LEU A 241 14.14 16.28 -21.58
C LEU A 241 14.48 14.85 -21.13
N GLN A 242 14.28 13.83 -21.99
CA GLN A 242 14.65 12.45 -21.69
C GLN A 242 16.16 12.31 -21.42
N ARG A 243 16.98 13.01 -22.19
CA ARG A 243 18.44 13.06 -21.98
C ARG A 243 18.79 13.60 -20.60
N LYS A 244 18.20 14.74 -20.24
CA LYS A 244 18.40 15.39 -18.96
C LYS A 244 17.96 14.51 -17.79
N GLU A 245 16.75 13.95 -17.86
CA GLU A 245 16.19 13.07 -16.84
C GLU A 245 17.04 11.81 -16.64
N SER A 246 17.47 11.17 -17.73
CA SER A 246 18.30 9.97 -17.64
C SER A 246 19.68 10.26 -17.02
N LYS A 247 20.26 11.42 -17.33
CA LYS A 247 21.53 11.85 -16.74
C LYS A 247 21.36 12.19 -15.26
N GLU A 248 20.32 12.92 -14.89
CA GLU A 248 20.02 13.29 -13.52
C GLU A 248 19.79 12.03 -12.66
N PHE A 249 19.09 11.03 -13.19
CA PHE A 249 18.89 9.76 -12.52
C PHE A 249 20.21 8.99 -12.33
N LEU A 250 21.11 9.01 -13.31
CA LEU A 250 22.43 8.41 -13.17
C LEU A 250 23.26 9.12 -12.09
N ASP A 251 23.22 10.46 -12.04
CA ASP A 251 23.89 11.26 -11.02
C ASP A 251 23.29 10.98 -9.62
N ASP A 252 21.98 10.76 -9.50
CA ASP A 252 21.34 10.36 -8.25
C ASP A 252 21.87 9.03 -7.72
N LEU A 253 22.06 8.04 -8.59
CA LEU A 253 22.58 6.71 -8.21
C LEU A 253 24.08 6.73 -7.90
N THR A 254 24.88 7.52 -8.61
CA THR A 254 26.35 7.45 -8.55
C THR A 254 26.99 8.51 -7.66
N VAL A 255 26.36 9.68 -7.53
CA VAL A 255 26.91 10.84 -6.81
C VAL A 255 26.13 11.13 -5.52
N ARG A 256 24.80 10.99 -5.56
CA ARG A 256 23.92 11.35 -4.42
C ARG A 256 23.56 10.17 -3.54
N ASP A 257 24.11 8.99 -3.79
CA ASP A 257 23.88 7.74 -3.03
C ASP A 257 22.38 7.38 -2.88
N GLN A 258 21.57 7.73 -3.89
CA GLN A 258 20.17 7.33 -3.94
C GLN A 258 20.06 5.89 -4.47
N ARG A 259 18.99 5.20 -4.08
CA ARG A 259 18.74 3.83 -4.55
C ARG A 259 17.58 3.79 -5.52
N MET A 260 17.72 2.99 -6.56
CA MET A 260 16.62 2.64 -7.45
C MET A 260 15.71 1.64 -6.77
N MET A 261 14.41 1.87 -6.83
CA MET A 261 13.40 1.00 -6.26
C MET A 261 12.35 0.68 -7.30
N LEU A 262 11.90 -0.56 -7.31
CA LEU A 262 10.71 -0.99 -8.04
C LEU A 262 9.53 -0.93 -7.09
N GLY A 263 8.47 -0.22 -7.50
CA GLY A 263 7.25 -0.07 -6.72
C GLY A 263 6.04 -0.62 -7.47
N CYS A 264 5.18 -1.34 -6.77
CA CYS A 264 3.88 -1.75 -7.25
C CYS A 264 2.81 -1.25 -6.28
N MET A 265 1.87 -0.47 -6.81
CA MET A 265 0.76 0.07 -6.02
C MET A 265 -0.51 -0.70 -6.32
N THR A 266 -1.15 -1.22 -5.28
CA THR A 266 -2.42 -1.93 -5.37
C THR A 266 -3.42 -1.37 -4.38
N ILE A 267 -4.69 -1.41 -4.75
CA ILE A 267 -5.83 -1.03 -3.91
C ILE A 267 -6.82 -2.19 -3.94
N VAL A 268 -7.24 -2.62 -2.75
CA VAL A 268 -8.37 -3.53 -2.60
C VAL A 268 -9.46 -2.77 -1.88
N HIS A 269 -10.66 -2.68 -2.46
CA HIS A 269 -11.78 -2.04 -1.79
C HIS A 269 -12.95 -3.01 -1.67
N LEU A 270 -13.74 -2.84 -0.61
CA LEU A 270 -14.88 -3.69 -0.26
C LEU A 270 -16.14 -2.83 -0.16
N ALA A 271 -17.26 -3.37 -0.65
CA ALA A 271 -18.56 -2.73 -0.63
C ALA A 271 -19.67 -3.72 -0.24
N ASP A 272 -20.81 -3.20 0.16
CA ASP A 272 -21.98 -4.00 0.55
C ASP A 272 -22.82 -4.45 -0.67
N SER A 273 -22.63 -3.82 -1.83
CA SER A 273 -23.31 -4.17 -3.09
C SER A 273 -22.39 -3.97 -4.29
N LEU A 274 -22.74 -4.58 -5.43
CA LEU A 274 -22.02 -4.36 -6.68
C LEU A 274 -22.16 -2.92 -7.19
N GLU A 275 -23.31 -2.30 -7.01
CA GLU A 275 -23.53 -0.90 -7.40
C GLU A 275 -22.63 0.05 -6.59
N GLU A 276 -22.54 -0.17 -5.28
CA GLU A 276 -21.61 0.59 -4.42
C GLU A 276 -20.16 0.33 -4.84
N LEU A 277 -19.80 -0.92 -5.13
CA LEU A 277 -18.46 -1.29 -5.59
C LEU A 277 -18.08 -0.57 -6.89
N ASP A 278 -19.00 -0.48 -7.85
CA ASP A 278 -18.78 0.22 -9.13
C ASP A 278 -18.61 1.73 -8.91
N ASN A 279 -19.46 2.33 -8.09
CA ASN A 279 -19.37 3.75 -7.73
C ASN A 279 -18.06 4.09 -7.02
N ASP A 280 -17.61 3.22 -6.11
CA ASP A 280 -16.34 3.38 -5.40
C ASP A 280 -15.15 3.24 -6.34
N THR A 281 -15.21 2.31 -7.29
CA THR A 281 -14.19 2.16 -8.33
C THR A 281 -14.04 3.43 -9.16
N GLU A 282 -15.16 4.01 -9.62
CA GLU A 282 -15.14 5.24 -10.41
C GLU A 282 -14.60 6.43 -9.60
N ALA A 283 -14.92 6.52 -8.32
CA ALA A 283 -14.37 7.56 -7.44
C ALA A 283 -12.84 7.44 -7.30
N LEU A 284 -12.31 6.21 -7.12
CA LEU A 284 -10.87 5.96 -7.05
C LEU A 284 -10.17 6.29 -8.38
N MET A 285 -10.75 5.88 -9.51
CA MET A 285 -10.24 6.21 -10.85
C MET A 285 -10.26 7.72 -11.12
N ALA A 286 -11.30 8.43 -10.65
CA ALA A 286 -11.38 9.89 -10.80
C ALA A 286 -10.25 10.61 -10.04
N VAL A 287 -9.92 10.15 -8.82
CA VAL A 287 -8.77 10.68 -8.07
C VAL A 287 -7.47 10.41 -8.83
N ALA A 288 -7.26 9.19 -9.36
CA ALA A 288 -6.05 8.88 -10.13
C ALA A 288 -5.89 9.78 -11.35
N ARG A 289 -6.95 9.94 -12.16
CA ARG A 289 -6.97 10.83 -13.34
C ARG A 289 -6.63 12.27 -12.99
N LYS A 290 -7.10 12.79 -11.86
CA LYS A 290 -6.76 14.14 -11.37
C LYS A 290 -5.25 14.33 -11.19
N TYR A 291 -4.52 13.26 -10.85
CA TYR A 291 -3.08 13.25 -10.67
C TYR A 291 -2.31 12.74 -11.89
N MET A 292 -2.96 12.64 -13.05
CA MET A 292 -2.38 12.11 -14.30
C MET A 292 -1.84 10.68 -14.14
N CYS A 293 -2.51 9.89 -13.32
CA CYS A 293 -2.25 8.48 -13.12
C CYS A 293 -3.46 7.67 -13.60
N GLU A 294 -3.25 6.40 -13.93
CA GLU A 294 -4.31 5.49 -14.33
C GLU A 294 -4.37 4.27 -13.40
N LEU A 295 -5.57 3.97 -12.91
CA LEU A 295 -5.88 2.79 -12.12
C LEU A 295 -6.69 1.81 -12.97
N ASP A 296 -6.20 0.59 -13.07
CA ASP A 296 -6.87 -0.50 -13.77
C ASP A 296 -7.37 -1.56 -12.80
N ILE A 297 -8.42 -2.25 -13.21
CA ILE A 297 -8.97 -3.40 -12.48
C ILE A 297 -8.12 -4.63 -12.78
N LEU A 298 -7.69 -5.34 -11.74
CA LEU A 298 -7.02 -6.62 -11.88
C LEU A 298 -8.05 -7.70 -12.22
N PHE A 299 -7.91 -8.30 -13.39
CA PHE A 299 -8.75 -9.43 -13.80
C PHE A 299 -8.25 -10.72 -13.15
N PHE A 300 -9.16 -11.44 -12.50
CA PHE A 300 -8.86 -12.78 -12.03
C PHE A 300 -8.95 -13.75 -13.21
N ALA A 301 -7.82 -14.28 -13.65
CA ALA A 301 -7.76 -15.28 -14.69
C ALA A 301 -8.35 -16.59 -14.15
N SER A 302 -9.63 -16.84 -14.41
CA SER A 302 -10.35 -18.07 -14.02
C SER A 302 -9.85 -19.34 -14.75
N ARG A 303 -8.87 -19.24 -15.67
CA ARG A 303 -8.36 -20.33 -16.51
C ARG A 303 -7.08 -21.00 -16.02
N GLN A 304 -6.56 -20.70 -14.84
CA GLN A 304 -5.32 -21.29 -14.30
C GLN A 304 -5.54 -22.22 -13.10
N LEU A 305 -6.76 -22.68 -12.87
CA LEU A 305 -7.08 -23.63 -11.80
C LEU A 305 -7.65 -24.95 -12.37
N ASP A 306 -7.37 -25.29 -13.62
CA ASP A 306 -7.54 -26.63 -14.17
C ASP A 306 -6.22 -27.39 -14.20
#